data_4124b3c6150b0a32c90725586e4b74d3
#
_entry.id   4124b3c6150b0a32c90725586e4b74d3
#
_cell.length_a   1.000
_cell.length_b   1.000
_cell.length_c   1.000
_cell.angle_alpha   90.00
_cell.angle_beta   90.00
_cell.angle_gamma   90.00
#
_symmetry.space_group_name_H-M   'P 1'
#
loop_
_entity.id
_entity.type
_entity.pdbx_description
1 polymer ?
#
loop_
_entity_poly.entity_id
_entity_poly.type
_entity_poly.pdbx_seq_one_letter_code
_entity_poly.pdbx_strand_id
1 'polypeptide(L)'
;FFTDIVKEGIMLYDSGKCELAKPRKLSFREIRDIAQSEFNKLFPYACDFLGSVKEYFVPKGQYNLSAFMLHQACEKLYNCILMVFTNYRPKSHKIKELGGMVKRFSMELTTVFPQNTDAEKECFDLLCRSYIEARYNKDFSISQEQLEYLISRIDILKDITERLCKEKIVEYATMTE
;
A
#
# COMPACT_ATOMS: atom_id res chain seq x y z
N PHE A 1 -5.34 7.30 -16.17
CA PHE A 1 -6.81 7.29 -15.97
C PHE A 1 -7.56 7.99 -17.13
N PHE A 2 -7.41 9.32 -17.34
CA PHE A 2 -8.14 10.02 -18.42
C PHE A 2 -7.73 9.51 -19.81
N THR A 3 -6.47 9.16 -20.01
CA THR A 3 -5.96 8.55 -21.23
C THR A 3 -6.59 7.19 -21.50
N ASP A 4 -6.81 6.41 -20.45
CA ASP A 4 -7.39 5.07 -20.54
C ASP A 4 -8.89 5.15 -20.86
N ILE A 5 -9.60 6.14 -20.28
CA ILE A 5 -11.01 6.43 -20.65
C ILE A 5 -11.15 6.69 -22.15
N VAL A 6 -10.24 7.48 -22.73
CA VAL A 6 -10.30 7.77 -24.19
C VAL A 6 -9.96 6.57 -25.04
N LYS A 7 -9.04 5.68 -24.57
CA LYS A 7 -8.61 4.49 -25.31
C LYS A 7 -9.58 3.31 -25.21
N GLU A 8 -10.18 3.13 -24.05
CA GLU A 8 -10.93 1.91 -23.69
C GLU A 8 -12.42 2.19 -23.47
N GLY A 9 -12.78 3.46 -23.27
CA GLY A 9 -14.16 3.88 -23.01
C GLY A 9 -15.00 3.90 -24.28
N ILE A 10 -16.29 3.60 -24.11
CA ILE A 10 -17.31 3.79 -25.16
C ILE A 10 -18.04 5.09 -24.89
N MET A 11 -17.98 6.03 -25.83
CA MET A 11 -18.71 7.29 -25.74
C MET A 11 -20.21 7.03 -25.87
N LEU A 12 -20.96 7.18 -24.77
CA LEU A 12 -22.42 7.00 -24.78
C LEU A 12 -23.16 8.26 -25.20
N TYR A 13 -22.61 9.43 -24.92
CA TYR A 13 -23.16 10.71 -25.26
C TYR A 13 -22.07 11.78 -25.33
N ASP A 14 -22.06 12.58 -26.37
CA ASP A 14 -21.20 13.75 -26.50
C ASP A 14 -22.06 15.01 -26.67
N SER A 15 -21.94 15.95 -25.76
CA SER A 15 -22.63 17.25 -25.82
C SER A 15 -21.92 18.25 -26.74
N GLY A 16 -20.70 17.93 -27.20
CA GLY A 16 -19.85 18.86 -27.96
C GLY A 16 -19.29 20.04 -27.16
N LYS A 17 -19.54 20.08 -25.83
CA LYS A 17 -19.13 21.19 -24.96
C LYS A 17 -17.78 21.00 -24.28
N CYS A 18 -17.26 19.76 -24.27
CA CYS A 18 -16.01 19.43 -23.61
C CYS A 18 -15.17 18.54 -24.53
N GLU A 19 -13.93 18.95 -24.81
CA GLU A 19 -12.97 18.07 -25.45
C GLU A 19 -12.30 17.16 -24.41
N LEU A 20 -12.30 15.86 -24.66
CA LEU A 20 -11.53 14.93 -23.87
C LEU A 20 -10.03 15.11 -24.16
N ALA A 21 -9.20 15.10 -23.11
CA ALA A 21 -7.77 15.21 -23.24
C ALA A 21 -7.21 14.09 -24.14
N LYS A 22 -6.45 14.48 -25.18
CA LYS A 22 -5.82 13.51 -26.09
C LYS A 22 -4.82 12.63 -25.33
N PRO A 23 -4.86 11.29 -25.54
CA PRO A 23 -3.89 10.40 -24.97
C PRO A 23 -2.47 10.77 -25.40
N ARG A 24 -1.57 10.98 -24.44
CA ARG A 24 -0.14 11.16 -24.70
C ARG A 24 0.68 10.33 -23.72
N LYS A 25 1.90 10.02 -24.12
CA LYS A 25 2.88 9.48 -23.17
C LYS A 25 3.31 10.59 -22.22
N LEU A 26 3.47 10.25 -20.94
CA LEU A 26 4.11 11.13 -19.98
C LEU A 26 5.62 11.10 -20.20
N SER A 27 6.28 12.24 -20.06
CA SER A 27 7.74 12.31 -19.97
C SER A 27 8.24 11.66 -18.68
N PHE A 28 9.48 11.22 -18.64
CA PHE A 28 10.07 10.66 -17.40
C PHE A 28 10.07 11.67 -16.26
N ARG A 29 10.19 12.96 -16.55
CA ARG A 29 10.07 14.03 -15.57
C ARG A 29 8.67 14.05 -14.94
N GLU A 30 7.60 13.99 -15.73
CA GLU A 30 6.23 13.95 -15.25
C GLU A 30 5.96 12.68 -14.43
N ILE A 31 6.45 11.53 -14.89
CA ILE A 31 6.33 10.25 -14.16
C ILE A 31 7.03 10.36 -12.80
N ARG A 32 8.25 10.91 -12.75
CA ARG A 32 8.99 11.15 -11.51
C ARG A 32 8.22 12.06 -10.57
N ASP A 33 7.71 13.17 -11.06
CA ASP A 33 7.02 14.17 -10.23
C ASP A 33 5.73 13.61 -9.63
N ILE A 34 5.00 12.78 -10.39
CA ILE A 34 3.83 12.04 -9.90
C ILE A 34 4.26 11.01 -8.84
N ALA A 35 5.29 10.21 -9.12
CA ALA A 35 5.80 9.19 -8.20
C ALA A 35 6.27 9.82 -6.88
N GLN A 36 7.00 10.95 -6.94
CA GLN A 36 7.45 11.68 -5.76
C GLN A 36 6.27 12.23 -4.95
N SER A 37 5.26 12.80 -5.63
CA SER A 37 4.05 13.32 -4.97
C SER A 37 3.29 12.21 -4.23
N GLU A 38 3.10 11.06 -4.86
CA GLU A 38 2.41 9.93 -4.23
C GLU A 38 3.22 9.31 -3.08
N PHE A 39 4.53 9.20 -3.23
CA PHE A 39 5.42 8.78 -2.13
C PHE A 39 5.29 9.73 -0.93
N ASN A 40 5.42 11.04 -1.15
CA ASN A 40 5.32 12.05 -0.10
C ASN A 40 3.97 12.08 0.61
N LYS A 41 2.93 11.56 -0.04
CA LYS A 41 1.58 11.44 0.52
C LYS A 41 1.36 10.12 1.26
N LEU A 42 1.68 8.99 0.63
CA LEU A 42 1.28 7.67 1.15
C LEU A 42 2.22 7.14 2.23
N PHE A 43 3.54 7.38 2.06
CA PHE A 43 4.54 6.85 2.98
C PHE A 43 4.44 7.47 4.40
N PRO A 44 4.32 8.80 4.58
CA PRO A 44 4.12 9.38 5.90
C PRO A 44 2.85 8.88 6.60
N TYR A 45 1.73 8.73 5.88
CA TYR A 45 0.52 8.17 6.47
C TYR A 45 0.72 6.75 7.00
N ALA A 46 1.48 5.91 6.30
CA ALA A 46 1.79 4.58 6.79
C ALA A 46 2.65 4.63 8.06
N CYS A 47 3.63 5.54 8.10
CA CYS A 47 4.47 5.77 9.26
C CYS A 47 3.65 6.26 10.47
N ASP A 48 2.72 7.17 10.26
CA ASP A 48 1.83 7.70 11.31
C ASP A 48 0.94 6.60 11.90
N PHE A 49 0.35 5.74 11.07
CA PHE A 49 -0.40 4.59 11.55
C PHE A 49 0.46 3.65 12.39
N LEU A 50 1.65 3.30 11.90
CA LEU A 50 2.57 2.39 12.58
C LEU A 50 3.11 3.01 13.89
N GLY A 51 3.46 4.29 13.87
CA GLY A 51 3.89 5.04 15.05
C GLY A 51 2.79 5.09 16.12
N SER A 52 1.55 5.43 15.71
CA SER A 52 0.41 5.46 16.62
C SER A 52 0.15 4.11 17.30
N VAL A 53 0.33 3.00 16.59
CA VAL A 53 0.22 1.66 17.17
C VAL A 53 1.26 1.44 18.24
N LYS A 54 2.53 1.73 17.97
CA LYS A 54 3.65 1.50 18.88
C LYS A 54 3.61 2.38 20.11
N GLU A 55 3.33 3.68 19.91
CA GLU A 55 3.49 4.69 20.94
C GLU A 55 2.22 4.90 21.79
N TYR A 56 1.06 4.57 21.22
CA TYR A 56 -0.21 4.88 21.88
C TYR A 56 -1.11 3.67 22.10
N PHE A 57 -1.47 2.92 21.05
CA PHE A 57 -2.53 1.91 21.14
C PHE A 57 -2.10 0.63 21.87
N VAL A 58 -0.91 0.09 21.56
CA VAL A 58 -0.40 -1.12 22.23
C VAL A 58 -0.13 -0.87 23.72
N PRO A 59 0.53 0.24 24.13
CA PRO A 59 0.71 0.53 25.55
C PRO A 59 -0.59 0.68 26.35
N LYS A 60 -1.70 1.00 25.68
CA LYS A 60 -3.03 1.11 26.30
C LYS A 60 -3.87 -0.17 26.22
N GLY A 61 -3.31 -1.27 25.74
CA GLY A 61 -4.03 -2.53 25.58
C GLY A 61 -5.13 -2.51 24.51
N GLN A 62 -5.10 -1.53 23.58
CA GLN A 62 -6.12 -1.41 22.53
C GLN A 62 -5.76 -2.30 21.31
N TYR A 63 -5.69 -3.60 21.53
CA TYR A 63 -5.10 -4.56 20.60
C TYR A 63 -5.89 -4.69 19.29
N ASN A 64 -7.22 -4.77 19.36
CA ASN A 64 -8.05 -4.88 18.15
C ASN A 64 -7.94 -3.64 17.27
N LEU A 65 -7.93 -2.44 17.87
CA LEU A 65 -7.71 -1.20 17.13
C LEU A 65 -6.30 -1.13 16.56
N SER A 66 -5.29 -1.61 17.29
CA SER A 66 -3.92 -1.75 16.80
C SER A 66 -3.85 -2.62 15.54
N ALA A 67 -4.54 -3.76 15.52
CA ALA A 67 -4.57 -4.63 14.34
C ALA A 67 -5.18 -3.94 13.11
N PHE A 68 -6.28 -3.19 13.29
CA PHE A 68 -6.85 -2.38 12.22
C PHE A 68 -5.88 -1.31 11.71
N MET A 69 -5.19 -0.60 12.61
CA MET A 69 -4.22 0.42 12.22
C MET A 69 -3.00 -0.19 11.52
N LEU A 70 -2.54 -1.37 11.93
CA LEU A 70 -1.49 -2.12 11.24
C LEU A 70 -1.91 -2.53 9.82
N HIS A 71 -3.17 -2.95 9.66
CA HIS A 71 -3.71 -3.19 8.32
C HIS A 71 -3.66 -1.94 7.45
N GLN A 72 -4.07 -0.77 7.98
CA GLN A 72 -4.01 0.49 7.26
C GLN A 72 -2.57 0.87 6.88
N ALA A 73 -1.61 0.71 7.80
CA ALA A 73 -0.19 0.95 7.51
C ALA A 73 0.29 0.06 6.34
N CYS A 74 0.02 -1.24 6.43
CA CYS A 74 0.40 -2.22 5.39
C CYS A 74 -0.24 -1.89 4.04
N GLU A 75 -1.54 -1.56 4.01
CA GLU A 75 -2.24 -1.14 2.79
C GLU A 75 -1.60 0.10 2.15
N LYS A 76 -1.26 1.11 2.95
CA LYS A 76 -0.63 2.34 2.45
C LYS A 76 0.77 2.07 1.89
N LEU A 77 1.58 1.22 2.53
CA LEU A 77 2.91 0.83 2.05
C LEU A 77 2.82 0.13 0.69
N TYR A 78 1.93 -0.85 0.53
CA TYR A 78 1.74 -1.52 -0.75
C TYR A 78 1.22 -0.58 -1.83
N ASN A 79 0.25 0.28 -1.51
CA ASN A 79 -0.24 1.28 -2.45
C ASN A 79 0.84 2.30 -2.83
N CYS A 80 1.75 2.66 -1.91
CA CYS A 80 2.90 3.52 -2.18
C CYS A 80 3.80 2.91 -3.25
N ILE A 81 4.19 1.63 -3.09
CA ILE A 81 4.98 0.91 -4.09
C ILE A 81 4.25 0.89 -5.44
N LEU A 82 2.96 0.51 -5.47
CA LEU A 82 2.19 0.42 -6.70
C LEU A 82 2.11 1.78 -7.42
N MET A 83 1.84 2.86 -6.69
CA MET A 83 1.76 4.20 -7.27
C MET A 83 3.10 4.66 -7.84
N VAL A 84 4.20 4.47 -7.10
CA VAL A 84 5.54 4.87 -7.54
C VAL A 84 5.99 4.07 -8.78
N PHE A 85 5.72 2.77 -8.82
CA PHE A 85 6.18 1.90 -9.90
C PHE A 85 5.27 1.88 -11.13
N THR A 86 3.96 2.13 -10.98
CA THR A 86 2.98 1.91 -12.05
C THR A 86 2.02 3.07 -12.29
N ASN A 87 2.05 4.08 -11.42
CA ASN A 87 1.05 5.15 -11.40
C ASN A 87 -0.41 4.62 -11.34
N TYR A 88 -0.59 3.41 -10.77
CA TYR A 88 -1.90 2.77 -10.65
C TYR A 88 -2.18 2.36 -9.21
N ARG A 89 -3.34 2.75 -8.71
CA ARG A 89 -3.84 2.35 -7.38
C ARG A 89 -5.06 1.44 -7.54
N PRO A 90 -4.94 0.16 -7.17
CA PRO A 90 -6.08 -0.75 -7.16
C PRO A 90 -7.17 -0.29 -6.20
N LYS A 91 -8.42 -0.55 -6.54
CA LYS A 91 -9.57 -0.34 -5.65
C LYS A 91 -9.75 -1.55 -4.71
N SER A 92 -8.66 -2.01 -4.10
CA SER A 92 -8.68 -3.14 -3.18
C SER A 92 -8.08 -2.76 -1.84
N HIS A 93 -8.69 -3.26 -0.75
CA HIS A 93 -8.17 -3.18 0.61
C HIS A 93 -7.59 -4.52 1.07
N LYS A 94 -7.54 -5.53 0.20
CA LYS A 94 -7.09 -6.87 0.56
C LYS A 94 -5.56 -6.96 0.53
N ILE A 95 -4.94 -7.08 1.68
CA ILE A 95 -3.48 -7.18 1.84
C ILE A 95 -2.87 -8.29 0.97
N LYS A 96 -3.54 -9.45 0.88
CA LYS A 96 -3.08 -10.57 0.03
C LYS A 96 -3.00 -10.19 -1.45
N GLU A 97 -4.00 -9.47 -1.96
CA GLU A 97 -4.04 -9.03 -3.36
C GLU A 97 -2.95 -7.97 -3.63
N LEU A 98 -2.87 -6.95 -2.77
CA LEU A 98 -1.87 -5.89 -2.89
C LEU A 98 -0.45 -6.45 -2.78
N GLY A 99 -0.20 -7.31 -1.79
CA GLY A 99 1.07 -8.00 -1.63
C GLY A 99 1.44 -8.85 -2.85
N GLY A 100 0.46 -9.56 -3.45
CA GLY A 100 0.66 -10.30 -4.70
C GLY A 100 1.11 -9.40 -5.87
N MET A 101 0.55 -8.20 -5.98
CA MET A 101 0.88 -7.25 -7.05
C MET A 101 2.29 -6.66 -6.92
N VAL A 102 2.77 -6.40 -5.69
CA VAL A 102 4.08 -5.76 -5.48
C VAL A 102 5.25 -6.73 -5.58
N LYS A 103 5.04 -8.04 -5.41
CA LYS A 103 6.12 -9.07 -5.45
C LYS A 103 6.98 -9.02 -6.71
N ARG A 104 6.43 -8.57 -7.83
CA ARG A 104 7.16 -8.44 -9.10
C ARG A 104 8.25 -7.37 -9.10
N PHE A 105 8.24 -6.44 -8.14
CA PHE A 105 9.20 -5.33 -8.10
C PHE A 105 10.45 -5.64 -7.27
N SER A 106 10.35 -6.55 -6.29
CA SER A 106 11.50 -7.04 -5.53
C SER A 106 11.20 -8.40 -4.89
N MET A 107 12.19 -9.28 -4.90
CA MET A 107 12.12 -10.58 -4.20
C MET A 107 11.96 -10.40 -2.68
N GLU A 108 12.52 -9.35 -2.10
CA GLU A 108 12.38 -9.06 -0.66
C GLU A 108 10.92 -8.93 -0.23
N LEU A 109 10.05 -8.39 -1.10
CA LEU A 109 8.61 -8.26 -0.83
C LEU A 109 7.90 -9.62 -0.71
N THR A 110 8.50 -10.69 -1.19
CA THR A 110 7.94 -12.05 -1.06
C THR A 110 8.11 -12.62 0.34
N THR A 111 9.09 -12.12 1.09
CA THR A 111 9.48 -12.64 2.41
C THR A 111 9.02 -11.78 3.58
N VAL A 112 8.33 -10.65 3.29
CA VAL A 112 7.84 -9.74 4.33
C VAL A 112 6.92 -10.46 5.32
N PHE A 113 5.98 -11.25 4.84
CA PHE A 113 5.10 -12.07 5.66
C PHE A 113 5.35 -13.56 5.35
N PRO A 114 6.32 -14.18 6.02
CA PRO A 114 6.56 -15.61 5.85
C PRO A 114 5.36 -16.41 6.35
N GLN A 115 5.13 -17.58 5.79
CA GLN A 115 4.05 -18.48 6.12
C GLN A 115 4.56 -19.92 6.27
N ASN A 116 5.72 -20.06 6.92
CA ASN A 116 6.38 -21.35 7.10
C ASN A 116 5.79 -22.14 8.28
N THR A 117 5.28 -21.41 9.29
CA THR A 117 4.66 -21.98 10.48
C THR A 117 3.17 -21.62 10.56
N ASP A 118 2.39 -22.38 11.32
CA ASP A 118 0.97 -22.10 11.50
C ASP A 118 0.76 -20.78 12.28
N ALA A 119 1.65 -20.43 13.21
CA ALA A 119 1.62 -19.16 13.93
C ALA A 119 1.83 -17.97 12.98
N GLU A 120 2.76 -18.06 12.02
CA GLU A 120 2.96 -17.01 11.01
C GLU A 120 1.74 -16.84 10.10
N LYS A 121 1.15 -17.97 9.67
CA LYS A 121 -0.09 -17.94 8.87
C LYS A 121 -1.24 -17.30 9.62
N GLU A 122 -1.41 -17.67 10.90
CA GLU A 122 -2.45 -17.11 11.76
C GLU A 122 -2.27 -15.60 11.95
N CYS A 123 -1.06 -15.12 12.28
CA CYS A 123 -0.78 -13.69 12.40
C CYS A 123 -1.11 -12.92 11.13
N PHE A 124 -0.71 -13.45 9.96
CA PHE A 124 -1.01 -12.80 8.69
C PHE A 124 -2.50 -12.83 8.35
N ASP A 125 -3.21 -13.90 8.71
CA ASP A 125 -4.67 -13.99 8.55
C ASP A 125 -5.39 -12.99 9.45
N LEU A 126 -4.97 -12.86 10.72
CA LEU A 126 -5.48 -11.82 11.64
C LEU A 126 -5.29 -10.42 11.07
N LEU A 127 -4.11 -10.09 10.53
CA LEU A 127 -3.88 -8.81 9.85
C LEU A 127 -4.84 -8.60 8.68
N CYS A 128 -5.06 -9.62 7.85
CA CYS A 128 -5.96 -9.52 6.69
C CYS A 128 -7.42 -9.31 7.10
N ARG A 129 -7.88 -10.00 8.15
CA ARG A 129 -9.26 -9.91 8.65
C ARG A 129 -9.53 -8.65 9.47
N SER A 130 -8.50 -8.06 10.08
CA SER A 130 -8.65 -6.91 10.98
C SER A 130 -9.30 -5.69 10.33
N TYR A 131 -9.24 -5.55 9.00
CA TYR A 131 -9.90 -4.46 8.28
C TYR A 131 -11.42 -4.38 8.58
N ILE A 132 -12.06 -5.52 8.66
CA ILE A 132 -13.51 -5.60 8.95
C ILE A 132 -13.73 -6.04 10.39
N GLU A 133 -13.10 -7.14 10.80
CA GLU A 133 -13.44 -7.82 12.05
C GLU A 133 -13.05 -7.04 13.29
N ALA A 134 -11.91 -6.34 13.28
CA ALA A 134 -11.50 -5.52 14.42
C ALA A 134 -12.51 -4.39 14.78
N ARG A 135 -13.41 -4.05 13.86
CA ARG A 135 -14.41 -2.99 14.04
C ARG A 135 -15.82 -3.51 14.29
N TYR A 136 -16.15 -4.66 13.74
CA TYR A 136 -17.54 -5.12 13.67
C TYR A 136 -17.76 -6.50 14.32
N ASN A 137 -16.72 -7.31 14.48
CA ASN A 137 -16.83 -8.64 15.10
C ASN A 137 -16.40 -8.57 16.56
N LYS A 138 -17.35 -8.83 17.46
CA LYS A 138 -17.09 -8.83 18.91
C LYS A 138 -16.16 -9.95 19.37
N ASP A 139 -16.08 -11.03 18.59
CA ASP A 139 -15.26 -12.19 18.88
C ASP A 139 -13.84 -12.07 18.29
N PHE A 140 -13.55 -10.99 17.56
CA PHE A 140 -12.20 -10.73 17.07
C PHE A 140 -11.28 -10.39 18.25
N SER A 141 -10.20 -11.12 18.34
CA SER A 141 -9.16 -10.87 19.34
C SER A 141 -7.79 -11.13 18.74
N ILE A 142 -6.80 -10.39 19.20
CA ILE A 142 -5.40 -10.54 18.85
C ILE A 142 -4.56 -10.34 20.12
N SER A 143 -3.53 -11.19 20.31
CA SER A 143 -2.65 -11.08 21.47
C SER A 143 -1.59 -10.00 21.27
N GLN A 144 -0.93 -9.62 22.38
CA GLN A 144 0.18 -8.67 22.31
C GLN A 144 1.35 -9.24 21.50
N GLU A 145 1.67 -10.51 21.69
CA GLU A 145 2.76 -11.19 20.98
C GLU A 145 2.51 -11.24 19.46
N GLN A 146 1.26 -11.49 19.06
CA GLN A 146 0.86 -11.46 17.65
C GLN A 146 0.98 -10.04 17.06
N LEU A 147 0.62 -9.02 17.83
CA LEU A 147 0.79 -7.62 17.40
C LEU A 147 2.26 -7.23 17.27
N GLU A 148 3.10 -7.60 18.25
CA GLU A 148 4.54 -7.32 18.22
C GLU A 148 5.20 -7.99 17.00
N TYR A 149 4.82 -9.23 16.70
CA TYR A 149 5.24 -9.90 15.49
C TYR A 149 4.82 -9.12 14.24
N LEU A 150 3.56 -8.73 14.10
CA LEU A 150 3.05 -7.98 12.95
C LEU A 150 3.71 -6.60 12.82
N ILE A 151 3.95 -5.91 13.93
CA ILE A 151 4.70 -4.64 13.95
C ILE A 151 6.08 -4.84 13.35
N SER A 152 6.81 -5.88 13.77
CA SER A 152 8.15 -6.17 13.23
C SER A 152 8.12 -6.43 11.73
N ARG A 153 7.10 -7.12 11.22
CA ARG A 153 6.94 -7.42 9.78
C ARG A 153 6.61 -6.17 8.98
N ILE A 154 5.77 -5.29 9.53
CA ILE A 154 5.40 -4.03 8.86
C ILE A 154 6.54 -3.01 8.93
N ASP A 155 7.39 -3.03 9.95
CA ASP A 155 8.65 -2.25 9.96
C ASP A 155 9.56 -2.66 8.81
N ILE A 156 9.75 -3.97 8.61
CA ILE A 156 10.52 -4.49 7.47
C ILE A 156 9.89 -4.02 6.14
N LEU A 157 8.57 -4.11 5.99
CA LEU A 157 7.87 -3.62 4.80
C LEU A 157 8.07 -2.12 4.59
N LYS A 158 8.02 -1.33 5.66
CA LYS A 158 8.25 0.12 5.63
C LYS A 158 9.64 0.45 5.09
N ASP A 159 10.67 -0.21 5.63
CA ASP A 159 12.06 0.04 5.24
C ASP A 159 12.31 -0.37 3.77
N ILE A 160 11.79 -1.51 3.33
CA ILE A 160 11.83 -1.94 1.93
C ILE A 160 11.09 -0.96 1.04
N THR A 161 9.89 -0.51 1.44
CA THR A 161 9.08 0.46 0.67
C THR A 161 9.83 1.77 0.49
N GLU A 162 10.41 2.30 1.57
CA GLU A 162 11.15 3.56 1.52
C GLU A 162 12.32 3.48 0.53
N ARG A 163 13.14 2.45 0.66
CA ARG A 163 14.30 2.23 -0.19
C ARG A 163 13.90 2.06 -1.65
N LEU A 164 13.01 1.12 -1.96
CA LEU A 164 12.59 0.82 -3.33
C LEU A 164 11.95 2.03 -4.01
N CYS A 165 11.08 2.76 -3.31
CA CYS A 165 10.42 3.93 -3.89
C CYS A 165 11.42 5.07 -4.16
N LYS A 166 12.34 5.35 -3.25
CA LYS A 166 13.39 6.37 -3.44
C LYS A 166 14.32 6.00 -4.61
N GLU A 167 14.78 4.76 -4.68
CA GLU A 167 15.59 4.25 -5.78
C GLU A 167 14.87 4.42 -7.13
N LYS A 168 13.59 4.05 -7.19
CA LYS A 168 12.79 4.16 -8.43
C LYS A 168 12.57 5.61 -8.86
N ILE A 169 12.33 6.51 -7.93
CA ILE A 169 12.18 7.95 -8.21
C ILE A 169 13.49 8.54 -8.77
N VAL A 170 14.65 8.13 -8.21
CA VAL A 170 15.97 8.53 -8.74
C VAL A 170 16.18 7.94 -10.13
N GLU A 171 15.83 6.68 -10.36
CA GLU A 171 15.90 6.04 -11.68
C GLU A 171 15.14 6.85 -12.74
N TYR A 172 13.90 7.29 -12.45
CA TYR A 172 13.13 8.14 -13.35
C TYR A 172 13.82 9.49 -13.66
N ALA A 173 14.59 10.02 -12.72
CA ALA A 173 15.33 11.27 -12.93
C ALA A 173 16.53 11.12 -13.89
N THR A 174 17.05 9.90 -14.04
CA THR A 174 18.21 9.60 -14.91
C THR A 174 17.81 9.10 -16.29
N MET A 175 16.52 8.76 -16.50
CA MET A 175 16.01 8.34 -17.80
C MET A 175 15.89 9.53 -18.74
N THR A 176 16.46 9.39 -19.94
CA THR A 176 16.32 10.35 -21.05
C THR A 176 15.22 9.90 -22.00
N GLU A 177 14.55 10.86 -22.64
CA GLU A 177 13.50 10.61 -23.66
C GLU A 177 14.05 9.96 -24.92
#